data_2f68c186e225aa39a14c8d07d7cd0e70
#
_entry.id   2f68c186e225aa39a14c8d07d7cd0e70
#
_cell.length_a   1.000
_cell.length_b   1.000
_cell.length_c   1.000
_cell.angle_alpha   90.00
_cell.angle_beta   90.00
_cell.angle_gamma   90.00
#
_symmetry.space_group_name_H-M   'P 1'
#
loop_
_entity.id
_entity.type
_entity.pdbx_description
1 polymer ?
#
loop_
_entity_poly.entity_id
_entity_poly.type
_entity_poly.pdbx_seq_one_letter_code
_entity_poly.pdbx_strand_id
1 'polypeptide(L)'
;MNNFTFRNPTKLVFGKDSILELPKLLPSDAKILLTFGGGSVKRNGVYEAVISQLSGFQTVEFWGIEPNPKVETLRKAIALGKQEGVTFVLAVGGGSVLDASKLIVNAIPSERDAWDLVLHGADRSVQTLPLGTVLTIPATGSEMNRGAVISSEATHEKFGFYNEYPLFSILDPSYTYSLPDYQIACGIADSFIHVVEQYLTRVGESPLMDRWAEGILLTLIEEADKIKAQPADYDARATFMLSATMALNGFISMGVTQDWATHRIGHEITALTGLTHGHTLVIVLPALLREQAGKGKHTKLLQYASRIWGLTEGSEDERITQAIDKTEAFFRSLGLETRLAERGFGDDLREEIVRRFRERGTLLGEDQDIDHEAVARILARC
;
A
#
# COMPACT_ATOMS: atom_id res chain seq x y z
N MET A 1 -7.40 11.71 22.02
CA MET A 1 -7.82 11.69 20.61
C MET A 1 -7.49 13.06 20.03
N ASN A 2 -6.73 13.08 18.96
CA ASN A 2 -6.39 14.34 18.26
C ASN A 2 -7.61 14.86 17.48
N ASN A 3 -7.63 16.15 17.19
CA ASN A 3 -8.66 16.71 16.30
C ASN A 3 -8.46 16.18 14.87
N PHE A 4 -9.53 15.83 14.20
CA PHE A 4 -9.48 15.33 12.82
C PHE A 4 -10.68 15.77 11.99
N THR A 5 -10.53 15.71 10.68
CA THR A 5 -11.62 15.77 9.72
C THR A 5 -11.53 14.51 8.86
N PHE A 6 -12.57 13.69 8.85
CA PHE A 6 -12.63 12.50 8.02
C PHE A 6 -13.58 12.73 6.84
N ARG A 7 -13.07 12.46 5.64
CA ARG A 7 -13.85 12.41 4.41
C ARG A 7 -13.24 11.38 3.48
N ASN A 8 -14.01 10.39 3.07
CA ASN A 8 -13.65 9.48 1.99
C ASN A 8 -14.78 9.49 0.96
N PRO A 9 -14.63 10.18 -0.17
CA PRO A 9 -15.69 10.37 -1.16
C PRO A 9 -15.80 9.22 -2.16
N THR A 10 -14.88 8.25 -2.12
CA THR A 10 -14.84 7.16 -3.10
C THR A 10 -16.08 6.26 -2.97
N LYS A 11 -16.81 6.09 -4.05
CA LYS A 11 -17.89 5.10 -4.12
C LYS A 11 -17.29 3.70 -4.24
N LEU A 12 -17.40 2.89 -3.20
CA LEU A 12 -16.95 1.50 -3.22
C LEU A 12 -18.06 0.61 -3.79
N VAL A 13 -17.76 -0.12 -4.88
CA VAL A 13 -18.62 -1.12 -5.49
C VAL A 13 -17.99 -2.48 -5.33
N PHE A 14 -18.54 -3.29 -4.42
CA PHE A 14 -17.91 -4.50 -3.94
C PHE A 14 -18.77 -5.74 -4.22
N GLY A 15 -18.14 -6.83 -4.62
CA GLY A 15 -18.76 -8.14 -4.75
C GLY A 15 -18.58 -8.74 -6.14
N LYS A 16 -19.05 -9.97 -6.26
CA LYS A 16 -19.01 -10.73 -7.51
C LYS A 16 -19.78 -10.01 -8.60
N ASP A 17 -19.23 -10.00 -9.80
CA ASP A 17 -19.79 -9.36 -10.98
C ASP A 17 -20.03 -7.83 -10.83
N SER A 18 -19.41 -7.19 -9.83
CA SER A 18 -19.53 -5.74 -9.59
C SER A 18 -19.06 -4.88 -10.79
N ILE A 19 -18.30 -5.46 -11.71
CA ILE A 19 -17.90 -4.80 -12.98
C ILE A 19 -19.10 -4.40 -13.84
N LEU A 20 -20.24 -5.05 -13.72
CA LEU A 20 -21.47 -4.71 -14.46
C LEU A 20 -22.02 -3.31 -14.13
N GLU A 21 -21.61 -2.75 -13.01
CA GLU A 21 -21.98 -1.37 -12.64
C GLU A 21 -21.12 -0.31 -13.35
N LEU A 22 -19.99 -0.70 -13.98
CA LEU A 22 -19.04 0.25 -14.60
C LEU A 22 -19.69 1.28 -15.53
N PRO A 23 -20.60 0.91 -16.46
CA PRO A 23 -21.21 1.89 -17.38
C PRO A 23 -22.02 2.99 -16.67
N LYS A 24 -22.59 2.69 -15.51
CA LYS A 24 -23.38 3.63 -14.71
C LYS A 24 -22.54 4.59 -13.88
N LEU A 25 -21.24 4.27 -13.71
CA LEU A 25 -20.28 5.02 -12.91
C LEU A 25 -19.50 6.04 -13.75
N LEU A 26 -19.49 5.87 -15.05
CA LEU A 26 -18.75 6.69 -15.99
C LEU A 26 -19.60 7.86 -16.53
N PRO A 27 -19.01 9.07 -16.70
CA PRO A 27 -19.67 10.13 -17.46
C PRO A 27 -19.98 9.65 -18.90
N SER A 28 -21.17 9.94 -19.41
CA SER A 28 -21.64 9.42 -20.71
C SER A 28 -20.81 9.89 -21.92
N ASP A 29 -20.11 11.00 -21.79
CA ASP A 29 -19.26 11.64 -22.81
C ASP A 29 -17.75 11.42 -22.53
N ALA A 30 -17.39 10.53 -21.59
CA ALA A 30 -16.00 10.31 -21.24
C ALA A 30 -15.19 9.73 -22.40
N LYS A 31 -14.03 10.34 -22.69
CA LYS A 31 -12.93 9.70 -23.41
C LYS A 31 -11.95 9.15 -22.38
N ILE A 32 -11.84 7.83 -22.32
CA ILE A 32 -11.25 7.11 -21.20
C ILE A 32 -9.83 6.64 -21.54
N LEU A 33 -8.83 7.03 -20.73
CA LEU A 33 -7.54 6.38 -20.73
C LEU A 33 -7.61 5.14 -19.78
N LEU A 34 -7.49 3.95 -20.36
CA LEU A 34 -7.37 2.71 -19.64
C LEU A 34 -5.90 2.46 -19.30
N THR A 35 -5.57 2.34 -18.02
CA THR A 35 -4.20 2.08 -17.59
C THR A 35 -4.06 0.67 -17.04
N PHE A 36 -3.02 -0.05 -17.50
CA PHE A 36 -2.77 -1.46 -17.18
C PHE A 36 -1.30 -1.71 -16.81
N GLY A 37 -1.08 -2.79 -16.05
CA GLY A 37 0.26 -3.31 -15.78
C GLY A 37 0.80 -4.21 -16.92
N GLY A 38 1.55 -5.24 -16.56
CA GLY A 38 2.25 -6.15 -17.48
C GLY A 38 1.39 -7.21 -18.19
N GLY A 39 0.06 -7.06 -18.22
CA GLY A 39 -0.83 -7.92 -19.01
C GLY A 39 -1.41 -9.15 -18.30
N SER A 40 -1.27 -9.30 -16.98
CA SER A 40 -1.92 -10.38 -16.22
C SER A 40 -3.44 -10.35 -16.36
N VAL A 41 -4.04 -9.17 -16.45
CA VAL A 41 -5.50 -8.97 -16.61
C VAL A 41 -6.06 -9.59 -17.90
N LYS A 42 -5.25 -9.77 -18.95
CA LYS A 42 -5.65 -10.49 -20.17
C LYS A 42 -5.72 -11.99 -19.96
N ARG A 43 -4.90 -12.54 -19.06
CA ARG A 43 -4.85 -13.98 -18.81
C ARG A 43 -5.91 -14.47 -17.84
N ASN A 44 -6.45 -13.60 -17.02
CA ASN A 44 -7.44 -13.94 -15.99
C ASN A 44 -8.87 -13.45 -16.29
N GLY A 45 -9.12 -12.92 -17.51
CA GLY A 45 -10.45 -12.51 -17.96
C GLY A 45 -10.90 -11.14 -17.46
N VAL A 46 -10.11 -10.44 -16.64
CA VAL A 46 -10.48 -9.09 -16.14
C VAL A 46 -10.52 -8.07 -17.27
N TYR A 47 -9.58 -8.15 -18.22
CA TYR A 47 -9.55 -7.25 -19.38
C TYR A 47 -10.83 -7.37 -20.19
N GLU A 48 -11.23 -8.58 -20.56
CA GLU A 48 -12.45 -8.86 -21.33
C GLU A 48 -13.70 -8.39 -20.58
N ALA A 49 -13.74 -8.62 -19.25
CA ALA A 49 -14.85 -8.16 -18.41
C ALA A 49 -14.96 -6.63 -18.43
N VAL A 50 -13.85 -5.89 -18.31
CA VAL A 50 -13.82 -4.43 -18.38
C VAL A 50 -14.22 -3.93 -19.77
N ILE A 51 -13.59 -4.44 -20.83
CA ILE A 51 -13.82 -3.96 -22.22
C ILE A 51 -15.27 -4.21 -22.65
N SER A 52 -15.88 -5.31 -22.24
CA SER A 52 -17.29 -5.61 -22.57
C SER A 52 -18.27 -4.55 -22.00
N GLN A 53 -17.90 -3.89 -20.89
CA GLN A 53 -18.72 -2.85 -20.26
C GLN A 53 -18.48 -1.46 -20.89
N LEU A 54 -17.48 -1.32 -21.73
CA LEU A 54 -17.10 -0.03 -22.33
C LEU A 54 -17.60 0.16 -23.78
N SER A 55 -18.46 -0.74 -24.26
CA SER A 55 -19.08 -0.60 -25.58
C SER A 55 -19.92 0.69 -25.63
N GLY A 56 -19.49 1.67 -26.43
CA GLY A 56 -20.13 2.98 -26.51
C GLY A 56 -19.31 4.11 -25.90
N PHE A 57 -18.20 3.82 -25.25
CA PHE A 57 -17.21 4.80 -24.80
C PHE A 57 -16.02 4.87 -25.75
N GLN A 58 -15.43 6.07 -25.88
CA GLN A 58 -14.14 6.21 -26.54
C GLN A 58 -13.04 5.81 -25.56
N THR A 59 -12.19 4.86 -25.95
CA THR A 59 -11.12 4.35 -25.07
C THR A 59 -9.76 4.44 -25.75
N VAL A 60 -8.76 4.75 -24.94
CA VAL A 60 -7.33 4.71 -25.29
C VAL A 60 -6.64 3.82 -24.26
N GLU A 61 -5.80 2.90 -24.67
CA GLU A 61 -5.12 1.97 -23.76
C GLU A 61 -3.67 2.35 -23.55
N PHE A 62 -3.21 2.29 -22.30
CA PHE A 62 -1.81 2.38 -21.93
C PHE A 62 -1.41 1.15 -21.13
N TRP A 63 -0.40 0.43 -21.61
CA TRP A 63 0.14 -0.81 -21.03
C TRP A 63 1.55 -0.65 -20.52
N GLY A 64 1.92 -1.50 -19.57
CA GLY A 64 3.30 -1.63 -19.13
C GLY A 64 3.66 -0.83 -17.88
N ILE A 65 2.66 -0.42 -17.08
CA ILE A 65 2.96 0.12 -15.74
C ILE A 65 3.54 -1.02 -14.90
N GLU A 66 4.80 -0.88 -14.54
CA GLU A 66 5.56 -1.85 -13.76
C GLU A 66 5.23 -1.82 -12.27
N PRO A 67 5.50 -2.89 -11.52
CA PRO A 67 5.56 -2.83 -10.05
C PRO A 67 6.53 -1.73 -9.61
N ASN A 68 6.17 -0.96 -8.57
CA ASN A 68 6.88 0.26 -8.18
C ASN A 68 6.96 1.26 -9.34
N PRO A 69 5.84 1.87 -9.72
CA PRO A 69 5.69 2.59 -10.99
C PRO A 69 6.73 3.70 -11.14
N LYS A 70 7.38 3.72 -12.30
CA LYS A 70 8.46 4.65 -12.60
C LYS A 70 7.95 5.88 -13.34
N VAL A 71 8.36 7.06 -12.93
CA VAL A 71 7.95 8.32 -13.56
C VAL A 71 8.28 8.36 -15.06
N GLU A 72 9.36 7.69 -15.47
CA GLU A 72 9.79 7.58 -16.87
C GLU A 72 8.73 6.87 -17.74
N THR A 73 8.10 5.84 -17.22
CA THR A 73 6.98 5.16 -17.87
C THR A 73 5.72 6.03 -17.85
N LEU A 74 5.46 6.71 -16.71
CA LEU A 74 4.24 7.52 -16.57
C LEU A 74 4.25 8.76 -17.44
N ARG A 75 5.42 9.36 -17.75
CA ARG A 75 5.52 10.45 -18.75
C ARG A 75 4.98 10.04 -20.11
N LYS A 76 5.14 8.77 -20.52
CA LYS A 76 4.58 8.25 -21.78
C LYS A 76 3.05 8.19 -21.72
N ALA A 77 2.49 7.72 -20.61
CA ALA A 77 1.04 7.68 -20.39
C ALA A 77 0.44 9.10 -20.38
N ILE A 78 1.10 10.03 -19.72
CA ILE A 78 0.70 11.44 -19.64
C ILE A 78 0.71 12.09 -21.04
N ALA A 79 1.78 11.88 -21.82
CA ALA A 79 1.88 12.39 -23.18
C ALA A 79 0.77 11.83 -24.08
N LEU A 80 0.49 10.52 -24.00
CA LEU A 80 -0.62 9.88 -24.71
C LEU A 80 -1.96 10.48 -24.30
N GLY A 81 -2.21 10.65 -22.99
CA GLY A 81 -3.44 11.23 -22.48
C GLY A 81 -3.66 12.67 -22.95
N LYS A 82 -2.61 13.50 -23.00
CA LYS A 82 -2.64 14.86 -23.54
C LYS A 82 -2.95 14.84 -25.05
N GLN A 83 -2.23 14.03 -25.82
CA GLN A 83 -2.38 13.91 -27.27
C GLN A 83 -3.80 13.50 -27.66
N GLU A 84 -4.36 12.54 -26.95
CA GLU A 84 -5.69 12.00 -27.22
C GLU A 84 -6.82 12.84 -26.62
N GLY A 85 -6.52 13.81 -25.78
CA GLY A 85 -7.53 14.66 -25.13
C GLY A 85 -8.47 13.85 -24.23
N VAL A 86 -7.93 12.94 -23.42
CA VAL A 86 -8.71 12.11 -22.50
C VAL A 86 -9.32 12.95 -21.39
N THR A 87 -10.52 12.58 -20.97
CA THR A 87 -11.28 13.30 -19.93
C THR A 87 -11.50 12.47 -18.66
N PHE A 88 -11.14 11.20 -18.71
CA PHE A 88 -11.28 10.26 -17.61
C PHE A 88 -10.14 9.23 -17.61
N VAL A 89 -9.70 8.76 -16.44
CA VAL A 89 -8.77 7.65 -16.34
C VAL A 89 -9.43 6.49 -15.60
N LEU A 90 -9.36 5.29 -16.16
CA LEU A 90 -9.78 4.04 -15.51
C LEU A 90 -8.56 3.15 -15.28
N ALA A 91 -8.16 3.01 -14.02
CA ALA A 91 -7.05 2.17 -13.62
C ALA A 91 -7.50 0.72 -13.41
N VAL A 92 -6.92 -0.23 -14.13
CA VAL A 92 -7.27 -1.66 -14.02
C VAL A 92 -6.03 -2.44 -13.62
N GLY A 93 -5.90 -2.77 -12.33
CA GLY A 93 -4.71 -3.43 -11.82
C GLY A 93 -4.60 -3.46 -10.29
N GLY A 94 -3.41 -3.73 -9.80
CA GLY A 94 -3.05 -3.62 -8.39
C GLY A 94 -2.61 -2.20 -8.03
N GLY A 95 -2.18 -2.01 -6.78
CA GLY A 95 -1.77 -0.72 -6.22
C GLY A 95 -0.84 0.10 -7.10
N SER A 96 0.15 -0.52 -7.75
CA SER A 96 1.09 0.19 -8.65
C SER A 96 0.39 0.88 -9.83
N VAL A 97 -0.62 0.25 -10.43
CA VAL A 97 -1.40 0.84 -11.52
C VAL A 97 -2.29 1.98 -11.00
N LEU A 98 -2.88 1.78 -9.82
CA LEU A 98 -3.71 2.79 -9.17
C LEU A 98 -2.89 4.02 -8.77
N ASP A 99 -1.73 3.82 -8.15
CA ASP A 99 -0.80 4.88 -7.76
C ASP A 99 -0.31 5.68 -8.97
N ALA A 100 0.13 4.98 -10.02
CA ALA A 100 0.49 5.58 -11.30
C ALA A 100 -0.62 6.48 -11.83
N SER A 101 -1.85 5.98 -11.81
CA SER A 101 -3.00 6.69 -12.35
C SER A 101 -3.36 7.95 -11.55
N LYS A 102 -3.12 7.96 -10.23
CA LYS A 102 -3.27 9.18 -9.41
C LYS A 102 -2.30 10.29 -9.81
N LEU A 103 -1.08 9.95 -10.23
CA LEU A 103 -0.17 10.93 -10.79
C LEU A 103 -0.62 11.36 -12.19
N ILE A 104 -0.99 10.42 -13.06
CA ILE A 104 -1.41 10.67 -14.45
C ILE A 104 -2.58 11.65 -14.50
N VAL A 105 -3.63 11.49 -13.67
CA VAL A 105 -4.80 12.36 -13.69
C VAL A 105 -4.51 13.82 -13.32
N ASN A 106 -3.49 14.09 -12.51
CA ASN A 106 -3.06 15.45 -12.20
C ASN A 106 -2.08 16.00 -13.22
N ALA A 107 -1.19 15.15 -13.74
CA ALA A 107 -0.15 15.55 -14.66
C ALA A 107 -0.67 15.81 -16.12
N ILE A 108 -1.77 15.17 -16.54
CA ILE A 108 -2.35 15.44 -17.85
C ILE A 108 -2.76 16.92 -18.02
N PRO A 109 -3.53 17.53 -17.12
CA PRO A 109 -3.88 18.94 -17.25
C PRO A 109 -2.77 19.91 -16.82
N SER A 110 -1.71 19.43 -16.13
CA SER A 110 -0.62 20.27 -15.63
C SER A 110 0.48 20.51 -16.68
N GLU A 111 1.13 21.67 -16.59
CA GLU A 111 2.34 21.97 -17.35
C GLU A 111 3.63 21.59 -16.60
N ARG A 112 3.51 21.21 -15.32
CA ARG A 112 4.66 20.76 -14.50
C ARG A 112 5.10 19.37 -14.89
N ASP A 113 6.40 19.09 -14.75
CA ASP A 113 6.92 17.72 -14.93
C ASP A 113 6.36 16.77 -13.88
N ALA A 114 6.13 15.52 -14.26
CA ALA A 114 5.54 14.50 -13.37
C ALA A 114 6.38 14.24 -12.12
N TRP A 115 7.72 14.28 -12.22
CA TRP A 115 8.58 14.09 -11.04
C TRP A 115 8.57 15.31 -10.13
N ASP A 116 8.48 16.52 -10.69
CA ASP A 116 8.28 17.73 -9.90
C ASP A 116 6.97 17.69 -9.09
N LEU A 117 5.89 17.14 -9.68
CA LEU A 117 4.64 16.91 -8.93
C LEU A 117 4.83 15.94 -7.76
N VAL A 118 5.63 14.89 -7.93
CA VAL A 118 5.93 13.94 -6.85
C VAL A 118 6.72 14.61 -5.73
N LEU A 119 7.74 15.39 -6.07
CA LEU A 119 8.63 16.03 -5.08
C LEU A 119 7.96 17.20 -4.32
N HIS A 120 7.14 17.97 -5.01
CA HIS A 120 6.60 19.24 -4.48
C HIS A 120 5.05 19.23 -4.31
N GLY A 121 4.42 18.09 -4.56
CA GLY A 121 2.97 17.92 -4.43
C GLY A 121 2.18 18.22 -5.70
N ALA A 122 0.94 17.72 -5.73
CA ALA A 122 0.01 17.87 -6.84
C ALA A 122 -0.20 19.33 -7.23
N ASP A 123 -0.34 19.55 -8.53
CA ASP A 123 -0.68 20.87 -9.07
C ASP A 123 -2.13 21.23 -8.70
N ARG A 124 -2.27 22.23 -7.82
CA ARG A 124 -3.57 22.72 -7.35
C ARG A 124 -4.14 23.82 -8.22
N SER A 125 -3.40 24.27 -9.23
CA SER A 125 -3.86 25.29 -10.20
C SER A 125 -4.72 24.69 -11.33
N VAL A 126 -4.69 23.38 -11.47
CA VAL A 126 -5.46 22.66 -12.52
C VAL A 126 -6.54 21.78 -11.89
N GLN A 127 -7.61 21.56 -12.65
CA GLN A 127 -8.61 20.58 -12.30
C GLN A 127 -8.10 19.19 -12.64
N THR A 128 -7.85 18.36 -11.64
CA THR A 128 -7.47 16.95 -11.80
C THR A 128 -8.57 16.18 -12.55
N LEU A 129 -8.18 15.33 -13.51
CA LEU A 129 -9.12 14.45 -14.18
C LEU A 129 -9.74 13.44 -13.20
N PRO A 130 -10.99 13.04 -13.38
CA PRO A 130 -11.60 12.00 -12.56
C PRO A 130 -10.94 10.64 -12.80
N LEU A 131 -10.81 9.85 -11.71
CA LEU A 131 -10.22 8.52 -11.67
C LEU A 131 -11.27 7.50 -11.24
N GLY A 132 -11.45 6.44 -12.00
CA GLY A 132 -12.09 5.19 -11.57
C GLY A 132 -11.07 4.07 -11.42
N THR A 133 -11.34 3.09 -10.57
CA THR A 133 -10.44 1.93 -10.40
C THR A 133 -11.16 0.60 -10.45
N VAL A 134 -10.48 -0.42 -10.98
CA VAL A 134 -10.85 -1.83 -10.92
C VAL A 134 -9.68 -2.57 -10.27
N LEU A 135 -9.86 -2.95 -9.01
CA LEU A 135 -8.78 -3.54 -8.22
C LEU A 135 -8.59 -5.02 -8.54
N THR A 136 -7.35 -5.44 -8.75
CA THR A 136 -7.00 -6.85 -8.99
C THR A 136 -6.06 -7.46 -7.95
N ILE A 137 -5.39 -6.64 -7.14
CA ILE A 137 -4.46 -7.08 -6.08
C ILE A 137 -4.71 -6.23 -4.83
N PRO A 138 -5.36 -6.79 -3.79
CA PRO A 138 -5.56 -6.09 -2.53
C PRO A 138 -4.25 -6.04 -1.72
N ALA A 139 -3.84 -4.86 -1.29
CA ALA A 139 -2.67 -4.59 -0.46
C ALA A 139 -2.67 -3.13 0.05
N THR A 140 -2.50 -2.18 -0.86
CA THR A 140 -2.14 -0.78 -0.59
C THR A 140 -3.31 0.12 -0.17
N GLY A 141 -4.56 -0.35 -0.26
CA GLY A 141 -5.74 0.50 -0.05
C GLY A 141 -5.85 1.68 -1.02
N SER A 142 -5.03 1.69 -2.10
CA SER A 142 -4.96 2.79 -3.07
C SER A 142 -6.29 3.09 -3.75
N GLU A 143 -7.18 2.12 -3.81
CA GLU A 143 -8.55 2.25 -4.32
C GLU A 143 -9.45 3.14 -3.46
N MET A 144 -9.12 3.34 -2.18
CA MET A 144 -9.89 4.18 -1.26
C MET A 144 -9.04 5.20 -0.50
N ASN A 145 -7.87 5.56 -1.00
CA ASN A 145 -7.07 6.66 -0.45
C ASN A 145 -6.59 7.61 -1.55
N ARG A 146 -5.95 8.69 -1.16
CA ARG A 146 -5.39 9.69 -2.07
C ARG A 146 -3.88 9.63 -2.21
N GLY A 147 -3.24 8.69 -1.51
CA GLY A 147 -1.80 8.48 -1.58
C GLY A 147 -1.41 7.67 -2.82
N ALA A 148 -0.22 7.91 -3.29
CA ALA A 148 0.45 7.15 -4.33
C ALA A 148 1.94 7.12 -4.04
N VAL A 149 2.65 6.10 -4.48
CA VAL A 149 4.11 6.03 -4.33
C VAL A 149 4.74 5.79 -5.70
N ILE A 150 5.59 6.73 -6.11
CA ILE A 150 6.20 6.76 -7.43
C ILE A 150 7.70 6.67 -7.30
N SER A 151 8.33 5.88 -8.18
CA SER A 151 9.78 5.71 -8.27
C SER A 151 10.36 6.53 -9.42
N SER A 152 11.64 6.91 -9.30
CA SER A 152 12.47 7.40 -10.41
C SER A 152 13.62 6.43 -10.65
N GLU A 153 13.76 5.96 -11.88
CA GLU A 153 14.90 5.14 -12.28
C GLU A 153 16.18 5.95 -12.36
N ALA A 154 16.08 7.21 -12.79
CA ALA A 154 17.21 8.10 -12.95
C ALA A 154 17.89 8.46 -11.62
N THR A 155 17.13 8.60 -10.52
CA THR A 155 17.65 8.98 -9.20
C THR A 155 17.68 7.82 -8.21
N HIS A 156 17.12 6.65 -8.57
CA HIS A 156 16.92 5.51 -7.67
C HIS A 156 16.19 5.90 -6.36
N GLU A 157 15.15 6.73 -6.50
CA GLU A 157 14.34 7.23 -5.39
C GLU A 157 12.89 6.75 -5.49
N LYS A 158 12.22 6.71 -4.34
CA LYS A 158 10.81 6.32 -4.24
C LYS A 158 10.12 7.19 -3.18
N PHE A 159 9.18 8.03 -3.63
CA PHE A 159 8.51 9.01 -2.79
C PHE A 159 6.99 8.92 -2.84
N GLY A 160 6.37 9.31 -1.72
CA GLY A 160 4.93 9.46 -1.62
C GLY A 160 4.44 10.73 -2.31
N PHE A 161 3.31 10.60 -2.97
CA PHE A 161 2.59 11.67 -3.65
C PHE A 161 1.13 11.66 -3.19
N TYR A 162 0.52 12.81 -2.99
CA TYR A 162 -0.88 12.92 -2.56
C TYR A 162 -1.69 13.76 -3.54
N ASN A 163 -2.77 13.19 -4.04
CA ASN A 163 -3.67 13.83 -4.99
C ASN A 163 -5.14 13.73 -4.51
N GLU A 164 -6.07 13.52 -5.43
CA GLU A 164 -7.48 13.29 -5.14
C GLU A 164 -7.79 11.79 -4.94
N TYR A 165 -8.92 11.51 -4.31
CA TYR A 165 -9.46 10.16 -4.19
C TYR A 165 -10.00 9.67 -5.54
N PRO A 166 -10.01 8.36 -5.80
CA PRO A 166 -10.81 7.81 -6.88
C PRO A 166 -12.30 8.19 -6.72
N LEU A 167 -12.97 8.47 -7.81
CA LEU A 167 -14.41 8.74 -7.84
C LEU A 167 -15.20 7.49 -7.44
N PHE A 168 -14.75 6.34 -7.96
CA PHE A 168 -15.28 5.04 -7.60
C PHE A 168 -14.19 3.97 -7.69
N SER A 169 -14.43 2.86 -6.99
CA SER A 169 -13.57 1.67 -7.03
C SER A 169 -14.40 0.41 -7.07
N ILE A 170 -14.14 -0.43 -8.07
CA ILE A 170 -14.79 -1.73 -8.28
C ILE A 170 -13.88 -2.82 -7.73
N LEU A 171 -14.39 -3.61 -6.81
CA LEU A 171 -13.70 -4.68 -6.12
C LEU A 171 -14.47 -5.98 -6.27
N ASP A 172 -14.01 -6.86 -7.15
CA ASP A 172 -14.52 -8.23 -7.26
C ASP A 172 -13.47 -9.20 -6.70
N PRO A 173 -13.75 -9.84 -5.56
CA PRO A 173 -12.82 -10.80 -4.95
C PRO A 173 -12.40 -11.94 -5.87
N SER A 174 -13.23 -12.34 -6.83
CA SER A 174 -12.91 -13.42 -7.78
C SER A 174 -11.73 -13.08 -8.69
N TYR A 175 -11.43 -11.80 -8.92
CA TYR A 175 -10.27 -11.36 -9.69
C TYR A 175 -8.93 -11.70 -9.02
N THR A 176 -8.95 -12.03 -7.74
CA THR A 176 -7.75 -12.41 -6.98
C THR A 176 -7.40 -13.89 -7.07
N TYR A 177 -8.27 -14.76 -7.63
CA TYR A 177 -8.03 -16.21 -7.66
C TYR A 177 -6.77 -16.63 -8.44
N SER A 178 -6.42 -15.87 -9.47
CA SER A 178 -5.26 -16.13 -10.31
C SER A 178 -3.95 -15.53 -9.79
N LEU A 179 -3.97 -14.84 -8.65
CA LEU A 179 -2.78 -14.24 -8.08
C LEU A 179 -1.82 -15.34 -7.57
N PRO A 180 -0.52 -15.21 -7.85
CA PRO A 180 0.48 -16.07 -7.23
C PRO A 180 0.47 -15.95 -5.70
N ASP A 181 0.73 -17.04 -4.99
CA ASP A 181 0.78 -17.08 -3.53
C ASP A 181 1.70 -16.01 -2.94
N TYR A 182 2.84 -15.78 -3.58
CA TYR A 182 3.77 -14.71 -3.18
C TYR A 182 3.13 -13.31 -3.20
N GLN A 183 2.29 -13.00 -4.18
CA GLN A 183 1.61 -11.70 -4.24
C GLN A 183 0.52 -11.57 -3.17
N ILE A 184 -0.19 -12.66 -2.89
CA ILE A 184 -1.15 -12.72 -1.79
C ILE A 184 -0.45 -12.53 -0.45
N ALA A 185 0.65 -13.25 -0.23
CA ALA A 185 1.47 -13.13 0.98
C ALA A 185 1.96 -11.68 1.19
N CYS A 186 2.50 -11.06 0.14
CA CYS A 186 2.91 -9.66 0.18
C CYS A 186 1.74 -8.71 0.46
N GLY A 187 0.56 -8.97 -0.11
CA GLY A 187 -0.63 -8.14 0.11
C GLY A 187 -1.16 -8.24 1.54
N ILE A 188 -1.21 -9.45 2.11
CA ILE A 188 -1.59 -9.68 3.51
C ILE A 188 -0.61 -8.98 4.45
N ALA A 189 0.69 -9.16 4.22
CA ALA A 189 1.74 -8.56 5.03
C ALA A 189 1.73 -7.03 4.96
N ASP A 190 1.58 -6.46 3.78
CA ASP A 190 1.47 -5.01 3.56
C ASP A 190 0.27 -4.41 4.31
N SER A 191 -0.91 -5.03 4.17
CA SER A 191 -2.13 -4.63 4.88
C SER A 191 -1.97 -4.73 6.41
N PHE A 192 -1.34 -5.81 6.90
CA PHE A 192 -1.04 -5.99 8.32
C PHE A 192 -0.13 -4.87 8.84
N ILE A 193 0.92 -4.53 8.10
CA ILE A 193 1.89 -3.51 8.50
C ILE A 193 1.29 -2.11 8.41
N HIS A 194 0.44 -1.81 7.43
CA HIS A 194 -0.34 -0.57 7.40
C HIS A 194 -1.11 -0.35 8.70
N VAL A 195 -1.77 -1.41 9.20
CA VAL A 195 -2.50 -1.31 10.47
C VAL A 195 -1.55 -1.14 11.65
N VAL A 196 -0.45 -1.90 11.70
CA VAL A 196 0.53 -1.84 12.81
C VAL A 196 1.12 -0.44 12.95
N GLU A 197 1.46 0.25 11.85
CA GLU A 197 2.05 1.59 11.87
C GLU A 197 1.05 2.70 12.24
N GLN A 198 -0.25 2.42 12.23
CA GLN A 198 -1.29 3.29 12.74
C GLN A 198 -1.72 2.91 14.19
N TYR A 199 -1.50 1.68 14.60
CA TYR A 199 -1.92 1.12 15.89
C TYR A 199 -0.84 1.17 16.98
N LEU A 200 0.41 0.79 16.67
CA LEU A 200 1.53 0.77 17.62
C LEU A 200 2.19 2.15 17.75
N THR A 201 1.40 3.13 18.16
CA THR A 201 1.82 4.52 18.33
C THR A 201 1.56 4.99 19.76
N ARG A 202 0.92 6.14 19.97
CA ARG A 202 0.70 6.72 21.29
C ARG A 202 -0.45 6.07 22.04
N VAL A 203 -0.26 5.89 23.34
CA VAL A 203 -1.25 5.26 24.22
C VAL A 203 -2.45 6.18 24.45
N GLY A 204 -3.67 5.61 24.36
CA GLY A 204 -4.90 6.27 24.80
C GLY A 204 -5.44 7.36 23.88
N GLU A 205 -4.83 7.61 22.72
CA GLU A 205 -5.35 8.60 21.77
C GLU A 205 -6.74 8.25 21.27
N SER A 206 -6.98 7.03 20.83
CA SER A 206 -8.28 6.59 20.34
C SER A 206 -8.55 5.10 20.61
N PRO A 207 -9.13 4.75 21.77
CA PRO A 207 -9.45 3.35 22.09
C PRO A 207 -10.39 2.68 21.09
N LEU A 208 -11.25 3.44 20.41
CA LEU A 208 -12.11 2.90 19.36
C LEU A 208 -11.31 2.49 18.11
N MET A 209 -10.39 3.35 17.68
CA MET A 209 -9.51 3.04 16.55
C MET A 209 -8.61 1.83 16.86
N ASP A 210 -8.14 1.71 18.11
CA ASP A 210 -7.42 0.52 18.57
C ASP A 210 -8.24 -0.75 18.33
N ARG A 211 -9.52 -0.78 18.71
CA ARG A 211 -10.39 -1.95 18.51
C ARG A 211 -10.63 -2.29 17.04
N TRP A 212 -10.76 -1.29 16.19
CA TRP A 212 -10.91 -1.52 14.76
C TRP A 212 -9.62 -2.02 14.13
N ALA A 213 -8.48 -1.46 14.51
CA ALA A 213 -7.15 -1.94 14.11
C ALA A 213 -6.93 -3.40 14.56
N GLU A 214 -7.21 -3.71 15.83
CA GLU A 214 -7.13 -5.06 16.40
C GLU A 214 -8.01 -6.05 15.62
N GLY A 215 -9.25 -5.65 15.28
CA GLY A 215 -10.15 -6.46 14.46
C GLY A 215 -9.60 -6.77 13.08
N ILE A 216 -9.01 -5.78 12.39
CA ILE A 216 -8.40 -5.99 11.06
C ILE A 216 -7.18 -6.92 11.17
N LEU A 217 -6.30 -6.73 12.17
CA LEU A 217 -5.12 -7.57 12.37
C LEU A 217 -5.49 -9.04 12.60
N LEU A 218 -6.45 -9.30 13.50
CA LEU A 218 -6.93 -10.65 13.79
C LEU A 218 -7.57 -11.28 12.55
N THR A 219 -8.40 -10.53 11.82
CA THR A 219 -9.01 -10.99 10.57
C THR A 219 -7.96 -11.35 9.52
N LEU A 220 -6.92 -10.53 9.33
CA LEU A 220 -5.85 -10.83 8.38
C LEU A 220 -5.08 -12.10 8.73
N ILE A 221 -4.84 -12.36 10.04
CA ILE A 221 -4.20 -13.60 10.51
C ILE A 221 -5.09 -14.81 10.19
N GLU A 222 -6.37 -14.73 10.53
CA GLU A 222 -7.33 -15.84 10.32
C GLU A 222 -7.57 -16.14 8.83
N GLU A 223 -7.72 -15.10 8.00
CA GLU A 223 -7.97 -15.28 6.56
C GLU A 223 -6.73 -15.77 5.81
N ALA A 224 -5.53 -15.46 6.28
CA ALA A 224 -4.30 -15.97 5.71
C ALA A 224 -4.26 -17.52 5.67
N ASP A 225 -4.64 -18.15 6.79
CA ASP A 225 -4.69 -19.62 6.88
C ASP A 225 -5.79 -20.21 5.99
N LYS A 226 -6.97 -19.57 5.92
CA LYS A 226 -8.07 -20.02 5.05
C LYS A 226 -7.70 -19.93 3.58
N ILE A 227 -7.13 -18.79 3.16
CA ILE A 227 -6.70 -18.58 1.77
C ILE A 227 -5.61 -19.59 1.38
N LYS A 228 -4.67 -19.90 2.29
CA LYS A 228 -3.64 -20.91 2.06
C LYS A 228 -4.21 -22.31 1.93
N ALA A 229 -5.21 -22.65 2.73
CA ALA A 229 -5.89 -23.95 2.68
C ALA A 229 -6.78 -24.09 1.43
N GLN A 230 -7.45 -23.02 1.03
CA GLN A 230 -8.39 -22.98 -0.09
C GLN A 230 -8.25 -21.68 -0.90
N PRO A 231 -7.30 -21.63 -1.87
CA PRO A 231 -6.96 -20.40 -2.59
C PRO A 231 -8.10 -19.73 -3.36
N ALA A 232 -9.16 -20.45 -3.70
CA ALA A 232 -10.33 -19.93 -4.41
C ALA A 232 -11.57 -19.78 -3.51
N ASP A 233 -11.39 -19.75 -2.19
CA ASP A 233 -12.46 -19.44 -1.25
C ASP A 233 -12.89 -17.97 -1.41
N TYR A 234 -14.13 -17.77 -1.88
CA TYR A 234 -14.66 -16.43 -2.15
C TYR A 234 -14.76 -15.60 -0.87
N ASP A 235 -15.25 -16.16 0.21
CA ASP A 235 -15.50 -15.43 1.46
C ASP A 235 -14.17 -15.01 2.11
N ALA A 236 -13.18 -15.89 2.10
CA ALA A 236 -11.83 -15.56 2.58
C ALA A 236 -11.17 -14.47 1.71
N ARG A 237 -11.27 -14.57 0.38
CA ARG A 237 -10.77 -13.54 -0.54
C ARG A 237 -11.49 -12.21 -0.40
N ALA A 238 -12.80 -12.23 -0.22
CA ALA A 238 -13.63 -11.04 0.00
C ALA A 238 -13.28 -10.35 1.32
N THR A 239 -13.14 -11.12 2.38
CA THR A 239 -12.76 -10.61 3.70
C THR A 239 -11.35 -10.02 3.68
N PHE A 240 -10.38 -10.69 3.07
CA PHE A 240 -9.03 -10.15 2.88
C PHE A 240 -9.05 -8.85 2.08
N MET A 241 -9.72 -8.82 0.91
CA MET A 241 -9.78 -7.65 0.05
C MET A 241 -10.36 -6.44 0.77
N LEU A 242 -11.47 -6.63 1.50
CA LEU A 242 -12.07 -5.55 2.29
C LEU A 242 -11.17 -5.11 3.44
N SER A 243 -10.52 -6.04 4.14
CA SER A 243 -9.58 -5.75 5.22
C SER A 243 -8.39 -4.92 4.72
N ALA A 244 -7.83 -5.24 3.56
CA ALA A 244 -6.76 -4.48 2.93
C ALA A 244 -7.18 -3.04 2.58
N THR A 245 -8.40 -2.87 2.04
CA THR A 245 -8.97 -1.55 1.79
C THR A 245 -9.15 -0.74 3.08
N MET A 246 -9.67 -1.36 4.15
CA MET A 246 -9.89 -0.69 5.43
C MET A 246 -8.60 -0.40 6.20
N ALA A 247 -7.54 -1.14 5.93
CA ALA A 247 -6.23 -0.93 6.55
C ALA A 247 -5.62 0.44 6.22
N LEU A 248 -5.91 1.03 5.04
CA LEU A 248 -5.31 2.31 4.62
C LEU A 248 -6.28 3.25 3.87
N ASN A 249 -7.54 3.30 4.26
CA ASN A 249 -8.50 4.27 3.72
C ASN A 249 -8.73 5.51 4.60
N GLY A 250 -7.94 5.67 5.66
CA GLY A 250 -8.04 6.78 6.62
C GLY A 250 -8.99 6.53 7.78
N PHE A 251 -9.70 5.40 7.81
CA PHE A 251 -10.71 5.12 8.82
C PHE A 251 -10.11 4.86 10.20
N ILE A 252 -9.11 3.97 10.29
CA ILE A 252 -8.48 3.63 11.58
C ILE A 252 -7.49 4.69 12.07
N SER A 253 -7.17 5.69 11.26
CA SER A 253 -6.27 6.78 11.61
C SER A 253 -6.97 8.02 12.18
N MET A 254 -8.30 8.00 12.33
CA MET A 254 -9.06 9.13 12.84
C MET A 254 -8.65 9.49 14.27
N GLY A 255 -8.03 10.68 14.42
CA GLY A 255 -7.56 11.19 15.69
C GLY A 255 -6.39 10.45 16.30
N VAL A 256 -5.65 9.66 15.51
CA VAL A 256 -4.48 8.86 15.90
C VAL A 256 -3.21 9.43 15.28
N THR A 257 -2.12 9.45 16.04
CA THR A 257 -0.78 9.69 15.51
C THR A 257 -0.29 8.44 14.76
N GLN A 258 0.44 8.59 13.67
CA GLN A 258 0.91 7.49 12.82
C GLN A 258 2.44 7.49 12.76
N ASP A 259 3.06 6.29 12.60
CA ASP A 259 4.52 6.13 12.59
C ASP A 259 5.11 6.22 11.16
N TRP A 260 4.89 5.23 10.32
CA TRP A 260 5.40 5.07 8.96
C TRP A 260 6.92 4.81 8.81
N ALA A 261 7.65 4.53 9.88
CA ALA A 261 9.09 4.27 9.81
C ALA A 261 9.42 2.99 9.04
N THR A 262 8.62 1.92 9.21
CA THR A 262 8.78 0.67 8.45
C THR A 262 8.68 0.92 6.95
N HIS A 263 7.64 1.66 6.53
CA HIS A 263 7.44 1.99 5.12
C HIS A 263 8.58 2.83 4.56
N ARG A 264 9.05 3.83 5.29
CA ARG A 264 10.13 4.73 4.83
C ARG A 264 11.44 3.98 4.63
N ILE A 265 11.81 3.08 5.54
CA ILE A 265 12.99 2.22 5.38
C ILE A 265 12.78 1.20 4.25
N GLY A 266 11.60 0.58 4.18
CA GLY A 266 11.22 -0.36 3.12
C GLY A 266 11.25 0.27 1.72
N HIS A 267 10.90 1.56 1.58
CA HIS A 267 11.00 2.28 0.31
C HIS A 267 12.44 2.38 -0.20
N GLU A 268 13.44 2.63 0.67
CA GLU A 268 14.84 2.65 0.27
C GLU A 268 15.32 1.26 -0.18
N ILE A 269 14.92 0.20 0.55
CA ILE A 269 15.23 -1.17 0.13
C ILE A 269 14.61 -1.45 -1.24
N THR A 270 13.34 -1.12 -1.43
CA THR A 270 12.66 -1.31 -2.73
C THR A 270 13.35 -0.53 -3.86
N ALA A 271 13.70 0.74 -3.63
CA ALA A 271 14.31 1.61 -4.63
C ALA A 271 15.68 1.10 -5.10
N LEU A 272 16.45 0.49 -4.19
CA LEU A 272 17.79 -0.02 -4.46
C LEU A 272 17.82 -1.45 -4.99
N THR A 273 16.82 -2.27 -4.64
CA THR A 273 16.86 -3.72 -4.93
C THR A 273 15.79 -4.18 -5.91
N GLY A 274 14.71 -3.43 -6.07
CA GLY A 274 13.53 -3.86 -6.83
C GLY A 274 12.66 -4.89 -6.12
N LEU A 275 12.95 -5.27 -4.85
CA LEU A 275 12.11 -6.17 -4.07
C LEU A 275 10.68 -5.66 -3.99
N THR A 276 9.73 -6.59 -3.99
CA THR A 276 8.31 -6.30 -3.81
C THR A 276 8.08 -5.55 -2.49
N HIS A 277 7.27 -4.49 -2.53
CA HIS A 277 7.07 -3.59 -1.40
C HIS A 277 6.68 -4.31 -0.11
N GLY A 278 5.61 -5.12 -0.12
CA GLY A 278 5.18 -5.87 1.06
C GLY A 278 6.27 -6.79 1.64
N HIS A 279 7.17 -7.31 0.78
CA HIS A 279 8.31 -8.11 1.25
C HIS A 279 9.37 -7.26 1.97
N THR A 280 9.67 -6.06 1.50
CA THR A 280 10.62 -5.18 2.21
C THR A 280 10.13 -4.80 3.60
N LEU A 281 8.81 -4.67 3.76
CA LEU A 281 8.21 -4.32 5.04
C LEU A 281 8.33 -5.44 6.09
N VAL A 282 8.17 -6.71 5.71
CA VAL A 282 8.32 -7.84 6.64
C VAL A 282 9.76 -8.02 7.11
N ILE A 283 10.73 -7.58 6.31
CA ILE A 283 12.14 -7.55 6.71
C ILE A 283 12.37 -6.48 7.78
N VAL A 284 11.77 -5.31 7.62
CA VAL A 284 12.03 -4.14 8.49
C VAL A 284 11.23 -4.18 9.79
N LEU A 285 9.93 -4.49 9.75
CA LEU A 285 9.04 -4.32 10.91
C LEU A 285 9.53 -5.04 12.18
N PRO A 286 9.91 -6.34 12.18
CA PRO A 286 10.34 -6.99 13.41
C PRO A 286 11.59 -6.35 14.04
N ALA A 287 12.53 -5.90 13.19
CA ALA A 287 13.73 -5.22 13.63
C ALA A 287 13.43 -3.84 14.23
N LEU A 288 12.53 -3.08 13.59
CA LEU A 288 12.05 -1.79 14.06
C LEU A 288 11.34 -1.93 15.43
N LEU A 289 10.45 -2.89 15.59
CA LEU A 289 9.74 -3.10 16.84
C LEU A 289 10.70 -3.46 17.98
N ARG A 290 11.75 -4.25 17.73
CA ARG A 290 12.80 -4.53 18.72
C ARG A 290 13.59 -3.27 19.12
N GLU A 291 13.86 -2.38 18.19
CA GLU A 291 14.51 -1.08 18.48
C GLU A 291 13.60 -0.17 19.31
N GLN A 292 12.31 -0.14 19.00
CA GLN A 292 11.33 0.72 19.67
C GLN A 292 10.86 0.18 21.03
N ALA A 293 10.96 -1.13 21.29
CA ALA A 293 10.57 -1.74 22.55
C ALA A 293 11.30 -1.11 23.76
N GLY A 294 12.56 -0.69 23.57
CA GLY A 294 13.35 0.01 24.59
C GLY A 294 13.11 1.52 24.70
N LYS A 295 12.22 2.12 23.86
CA LYS A 295 12.16 3.57 23.68
C LYS A 295 10.78 4.23 23.88
N GLY A 296 9.82 3.59 24.52
CA GLY A 296 8.53 4.26 24.80
C GLY A 296 7.29 3.60 24.21
N LYS A 297 7.41 2.64 23.28
CA LYS A 297 6.27 1.85 22.78
C LYS A 297 5.87 0.68 23.70
N HIS A 298 6.48 0.57 24.87
CA HIS A 298 6.31 -0.55 25.80
C HIS A 298 4.84 -0.87 26.09
N THR A 299 4.06 0.12 26.50
CA THR A 299 2.63 -0.08 26.81
C THR A 299 1.82 -0.52 25.60
N LYS A 300 2.07 0.05 24.41
CA LYS A 300 1.39 -0.36 23.18
C LYS A 300 1.80 -1.75 22.72
N LEU A 301 3.06 -2.12 22.88
CA LEU A 301 3.54 -3.48 22.58
C LEU A 301 2.95 -4.51 23.54
N LEU A 302 2.75 -4.19 24.83
CA LEU A 302 2.02 -5.05 25.77
C LEU A 302 0.55 -5.22 25.39
N GLN A 303 -0.11 -4.12 24.96
CA GLN A 303 -1.47 -4.18 24.44
C GLN A 303 -1.55 -5.10 23.21
N TYR A 304 -0.62 -4.97 22.29
CA TYR A 304 -0.49 -5.80 21.10
C TYR A 304 -0.24 -7.27 21.45
N ALA A 305 0.70 -7.53 22.39
CA ALA A 305 1.01 -8.87 22.86
C ALA A 305 -0.22 -9.59 23.41
N SER A 306 -1.01 -8.90 24.25
CA SER A 306 -2.19 -9.52 24.86
C SER A 306 -3.38 -9.62 23.92
N ARG A 307 -3.64 -8.60 23.08
CA ARG A 307 -4.89 -8.51 22.30
C ARG A 307 -4.80 -9.17 20.93
N ILE A 308 -3.62 -9.20 20.32
CA ILE A 308 -3.42 -9.86 19.03
C ILE A 308 -2.87 -11.27 19.21
N TRP A 309 -1.90 -11.45 20.12
CA TRP A 309 -1.20 -12.73 20.26
C TRP A 309 -1.63 -13.56 21.49
N GLY A 310 -2.56 -13.04 22.32
CA GLY A 310 -3.05 -13.74 23.51
C GLY A 310 -2.01 -13.94 24.60
N LEU A 311 -0.91 -13.16 24.61
CA LEU A 311 0.19 -13.29 25.55
C LEU A 311 -0.13 -12.53 26.84
N THR A 312 -0.57 -13.23 27.87
CA THR A 312 -0.98 -12.67 29.17
C THR A 312 -0.07 -13.08 30.34
N GLU A 313 0.72 -14.13 30.16
CA GLU A 313 1.60 -14.71 31.18
C GLU A 313 3.07 -14.35 30.94
N GLY A 314 3.87 -14.26 32.01
CA GLY A 314 5.28 -13.92 31.99
C GLY A 314 5.55 -12.43 32.24
N SER A 315 6.82 -12.05 32.28
CA SER A 315 7.23 -10.66 32.44
C SER A 315 6.83 -9.82 31.23
N GLU A 316 6.76 -8.49 31.39
CA GLU A 316 6.41 -7.57 30.32
C GLU A 316 7.37 -7.67 29.12
N ASP A 317 8.68 -7.73 29.39
CA ASP A 317 9.71 -7.86 28.35
C ASP A 317 9.63 -9.19 27.60
N GLU A 318 9.34 -10.30 28.30
CA GLU A 318 9.12 -11.59 27.65
C GLU A 318 7.90 -11.57 26.73
N ARG A 319 6.80 -10.98 27.17
CA ARG A 319 5.57 -10.85 26.37
C ARG A 319 5.79 -9.99 25.13
N ILE A 320 6.51 -8.88 25.24
CA ILE A 320 6.85 -8.02 24.11
C ILE A 320 7.74 -8.77 23.13
N THR A 321 8.79 -9.43 23.62
CA THR A 321 9.69 -10.22 22.76
C THR A 321 8.92 -11.30 22.01
N GLN A 322 8.11 -12.08 22.73
CA GLN A 322 7.28 -13.13 22.11
C GLN A 322 6.28 -12.59 21.10
N ALA A 323 5.70 -11.39 21.32
CA ALA A 323 4.78 -10.78 20.38
C ALA A 323 5.48 -10.41 19.06
N ILE A 324 6.70 -9.88 19.14
CA ILE A 324 7.52 -9.57 17.96
C ILE A 324 7.91 -10.86 17.23
N ASP A 325 8.33 -11.89 17.97
CA ASP A 325 8.68 -13.19 17.40
C ASP A 325 7.48 -13.88 16.72
N LYS A 326 6.28 -13.79 17.31
CA LYS A 326 5.04 -14.29 16.69
C LYS A 326 4.69 -13.51 15.40
N THR A 327 4.91 -12.20 15.38
CA THR A 327 4.72 -11.37 14.19
C THR A 327 5.68 -11.80 13.07
N GLU A 328 6.94 -12.01 13.41
CA GLU A 328 7.93 -12.53 12.45
C GLU A 328 7.58 -13.93 11.96
N ALA A 329 7.14 -14.82 12.87
CA ALA A 329 6.69 -16.18 12.56
C ALA A 329 5.46 -16.17 11.64
N PHE A 330 4.53 -15.24 11.84
CA PHE A 330 3.38 -15.03 10.95
C PHE A 330 3.83 -14.70 9.53
N PHE A 331 4.75 -13.76 9.34
CA PHE A 331 5.28 -13.45 8.01
C PHE A 331 5.99 -14.65 7.36
N ARG A 332 6.77 -15.41 8.14
CA ARG A 332 7.39 -16.64 7.66
C ARG A 332 6.38 -17.72 7.29
N SER A 333 5.24 -17.81 7.98
CA SER A 333 4.15 -18.73 7.63
C SER A 333 3.49 -18.42 6.29
N LEU A 334 3.56 -17.14 5.87
CA LEU A 334 3.14 -16.69 4.53
C LEU A 334 4.16 -17.04 3.43
N GLY A 335 5.34 -17.60 3.78
CA GLY A 335 6.41 -17.91 2.85
C GLY A 335 7.31 -16.71 2.52
N LEU A 336 7.35 -15.69 3.38
CA LEU A 336 8.19 -14.51 3.19
C LEU A 336 9.43 -14.58 4.09
N GLU A 337 10.60 -14.37 3.51
CA GLU A 337 11.85 -14.25 4.25
C GLU A 337 11.89 -12.90 4.99
N THR A 338 12.39 -12.91 6.22
CA THR A 338 12.38 -11.74 7.12
C THR A 338 13.77 -11.16 7.37
N ARG A 339 14.76 -11.55 6.56
CA ARG A 339 16.14 -11.03 6.63
C ARG A 339 16.65 -10.65 5.24
N LEU A 340 17.40 -9.57 5.15
CA LEU A 340 18.07 -9.12 3.92
C LEU A 340 19.01 -10.20 3.37
N ALA A 341 19.76 -10.84 4.26
CA ALA A 341 20.71 -11.89 3.88
C ALA A 341 20.05 -13.10 3.20
N GLU A 342 18.83 -13.46 3.59
CA GLU A 342 18.03 -14.53 2.96
C GLU A 342 17.66 -14.19 1.50
N ARG A 343 17.71 -12.89 1.14
CA ARG A 343 17.48 -12.38 -0.21
C ARG A 343 18.77 -12.01 -0.94
N GLY A 344 19.94 -12.34 -0.37
CA GLY A 344 21.24 -12.11 -0.97
C GLY A 344 21.76 -10.67 -0.84
N PHE A 345 21.20 -9.85 0.08
CA PHE A 345 21.64 -8.48 0.33
C PHE A 345 22.48 -8.40 1.60
N GLY A 346 23.57 -7.66 1.54
CA GLY A 346 24.57 -7.52 2.61
C GLY A 346 24.78 -6.08 3.09
N ASP A 347 25.98 -5.86 3.63
CA ASP A 347 26.34 -4.61 4.27
C ASP A 347 26.36 -3.41 3.30
N ASP A 348 26.76 -3.60 2.04
CA ASP A 348 26.77 -2.54 1.02
C ASP A 348 25.38 -1.86 0.90
N LEU A 349 24.31 -2.65 0.88
CA LEU A 349 22.95 -2.11 0.85
C LEU A 349 22.60 -1.34 2.13
N ARG A 350 22.96 -1.90 3.30
CA ARG A 350 22.73 -1.27 4.60
C ARG A 350 23.42 0.07 4.72
N GLU A 351 24.71 0.13 4.35
CA GLU A 351 25.54 1.35 4.37
C GLU A 351 24.97 2.41 3.44
N GLU A 352 24.54 2.04 2.23
CA GLU A 352 23.95 2.97 1.28
C GLU A 352 22.62 3.56 1.81
N ILE A 353 21.75 2.75 2.41
CA ILE A 353 20.50 3.23 3.00
C ILE A 353 20.79 4.21 4.14
N VAL A 354 21.70 3.86 5.06
CA VAL A 354 22.10 4.73 6.18
C VAL A 354 22.69 6.05 5.68
N ARG A 355 23.55 6.00 4.63
CA ARG A 355 24.10 7.19 3.99
C ARG A 355 23.00 8.12 3.48
N ARG A 356 21.99 7.60 2.78
CA ARG A 356 20.85 8.37 2.26
C ARG A 356 20.05 9.06 3.36
N PHE A 357 19.75 8.36 4.46
CA PHE A 357 19.06 8.95 5.61
C PHE A 357 19.90 10.05 6.27
N ARG A 358 21.21 9.85 6.40
CA ARG A 358 22.13 10.85 6.94
C ARG A 358 22.19 12.11 6.07
N GLU A 359 22.36 11.97 4.75
CA GLU A 359 22.46 13.10 3.82
C GLU A 359 21.18 13.92 3.73
N ARG A 360 20.02 13.26 3.83
CA ARG A 360 18.71 13.94 3.84
C ARG A 360 18.35 14.52 5.20
N GLY A 361 19.05 14.18 6.27
CA GLY A 361 18.72 14.59 7.63
C GLY A 361 17.34 14.13 8.08
N THR A 362 16.85 13.02 7.53
CA THR A 362 15.49 12.54 7.77
C THR A 362 15.36 11.90 9.15
N LEU A 363 14.35 12.32 9.89
CA LEU A 363 13.93 11.69 11.15
C LEU A 363 12.62 10.92 10.91
N LEU A 364 12.52 9.71 11.45
CA LEU A 364 11.37 8.83 11.28
C LEU A 364 10.67 8.57 12.62
N GLY A 365 9.51 7.90 12.53
CA GLY A 365 8.67 7.59 13.69
C GLY A 365 7.74 8.73 14.07
N GLU A 366 6.74 8.43 14.89
CA GLU A 366 5.76 9.42 15.37
C GLU A 366 6.37 10.49 16.26
N ASP A 367 7.51 10.22 16.89
CA ASP A 367 8.24 11.14 17.75
C ASP A 367 9.49 11.75 17.06
N GLN A 368 9.73 11.39 15.79
CA GLN A 368 10.89 11.83 15.00
C GLN A 368 12.23 11.53 15.69
N ASP A 369 12.33 10.38 16.35
CA ASP A 369 13.46 9.94 17.17
C ASP A 369 14.28 8.80 16.51
N ILE A 370 13.90 8.39 15.31
CA ILE A 370 14.61 7.38 14.50
C ILE A 370 15.45 8.12 13.47
N ASP A 371 16.69 8.42 13.84
CA ASP A 371 17.71 9.00 12.98
C ASP A 371 18.48 7.93 12.18
N HIS A 372 19.47 8.33 11.41
CA HIS A 372 20.29 7.42 10.60
C HIS A 372 21.07 6.40 11.44
N GLU A 373 21.41 6.70 12.71
CA GLU A 373 22.09 5.75 13.59
C GLU A 373 21.10 4.68 14.07
N ALA A 374 19.87 5.08 14.41
CA ALA A 374 18.81 4.13 14.72
C ALA A 374 18.46 3.26 13.49
N VAL A 375 18.40 3.85 12.29
CA VAL A 375 18.23 3.08 11.04
C VAL A 375 19.36 2.07 10.85
N ALA A 376 20.62 2.43 11.15
CA ALA A 376 21.74 1.47 11.09
C ALA A 376 21.55 0.29 12.06
N ARG A 377 21.12 0.55 13.31
CA ARG A 377 20.82 -0.52 14.29
C ARG A 377 19.65 -1.41 13.87
N ILE A 378 18.61 -0.83 13.26
CA ILE A 378 17.47 -1.58 12.71
C ILE A 378 17.94 -2.49 11.57
N LEU A 379 18.66 -1.93 10.58
CA LEU A 379 19.14 -2.68 9.42
C LEU A 379 20.16 -3.77 9.80
N ALA A 380 20.93 -3.60 10.86
CA ALA A 380 21.83 -4.63 11.37
C ALA A 380 21.09 -5.87 11.90
N ARG A 381 19.79 -5.74 12.24
CA ARG A 381 18.93 -6.85 12.67
C ARG A 381 18.08 -7.42 11.51
N CYS A 382 18.06 -6.75 10.35
CA CYS A 382 17.45 -7.20 9.12
C CYS A 382 18.43 -8.14 8.35
#